data_42f5f469514fbf78e2042f49b7acfb19
#
_entry.id   42f5f469514fbf78e2042f49b7acfb19
#
_cell.length_a   1.000
_cell.length_b   1.000
_cell.length_c   1.000
_cell.angle_alpha   90.00
_cell.angle_beta   90.00
_cell.angle_gamma   90.00
#
_symmetry.space_group_name_H-M   'P 1'
#
loop_
_entity.id
_entity.type
_entity.pdbx_description
1 polymer ?
#
loop_
_entity_poly.entity_id
_entity_poly.type
_entity_poly.pdbx_seq_one_letter_code
_entity_poly.pdbx_strand_id
1 'polypeptide(L)'
;ILLFNKTGLADVEITRNWSEIFKKSDIPFLFIDALNQRDLNKILPLSRKLMQEKWSTFRRRGIRPPSLKLLITGIPNVGKSSLINRLSRRKAAETGPTPGVTKHQDWIKLGKDVELLDTPGILWPKIENREAGLRLTITGAIKDSIVGTSLLSDYLLGIILQKEPEQL
;
A
#
# COMPACT_ATOMS: atom_id res chain seq x y z
N ILE A 1 7.71 -1.33 -7.62
CA ILE A 1 6.52 -2.19 -7.54
C ILE A 1 5.37 -1.36 -6.99
N LEU A 2 4.23 -1.34 -7.66
CA LEU A 2 2.99 -0.83 -7.11
C LEU A 2 2.30 -1.92 -6.29
N LEU A 3 1.92 -1.60 -5.05
CA LEU A 3 1.13 -2.49 -4.21
C LEU A 3 -0.25 -1.86 -3.97
N PHE A 4 -1.29 -2.50 -4.50
CA PHE A 4 -2.68 -2.14 -4.27
C PHE A 4 -3.19 -2.96 -3.08
N ASN A 5 -3.24 -2.32 -1.92
CA ASN A 5 -3.61 -2.99 -0.67
C ASN A 5 -5.12 -2.95 -0.41
N LYS A 6 -5.57 -3.72 0.57
CA LYS A 6 -6.97 -3.85 1.01
C LYS A 6 -7.91 -4.45 -0.07
N THR A 7 -7.41 -5.38 -0.87
CA THR A 7 -8.21 -6.02 -1.93
C THR A 7 -9.45 -6.75 -1.41
N GLY A 8 -9.45 -7.18 -0.15
CA GLY A 8 -10.64 -7.76 0.49
C GLY A 8 -11.81 -6.79 0.68
N LEU A 9 -11.57 -5.47 0.54
CA LEU A 9 -12.61 -4.43 0.60
C LEU A 9 -12.98 -3.90 -0.78
N ALA A 10 -12.29 -4.35 -1.84
CA ALA A 10 -12.50 -3.87 -3.19
C ALA A 10 -13.44 -4.80 -3.97
N ASP A 11 -14.20 -4.22 -4.87
CA ASP A 11 -14.99 -4.97 -5.83
C ASP A 11 -14.09 -5.84 -6.72
N VAL A 12 -14.48 -7.12 -6.87
CA VAL A 12 -13.67 -8.13 -7.58
C VAL A 12 -13.58 -7.83 -9.07
N GLU A 13 -14.69 -7.41 -9.68
CA GLU A 13 -14.75 -7.12 -11.12
C GLU A 13 -13.94 -5.86 -11.46
N ILE A 14 -14.13 -4.81 -10.67
CA ILE A 14 -13.36 -3.57 -10.80
C ILE A 14 -11.86 -3.84 -10.60
N THR A 15 -11.50 -4.66 -9.61
CA THR A 15 -10.11 -5.06 -9.37
C THR A 15 -9.51 -5.80 -10.57
N ARG A 16 -10.29 -6.68 -11.21
CA ARG A 16 -9.87 -7.38 -12.44
C ARG A 16 -9.64 -6.41 -13.59
N ASN A 17 -10.54 -5.46 -13.81
CA ASN A 17 -10.40 -4.45 -14.85
C ASN A 17 -9.13 -3.61 -14.66
N TRP A 18 -8.84 -3.18 -13.43
CA TRP A 18 -7.60 -2.50 -13.10
C TRP A 18 -6.37 -3.38 -13.35
N SER A 19 -6.45 -4.68 -13.03
CA SER A 19 -5.37 -5.62 -13.32
C SER A 19 -5.03 -5.68 -14.81
N GLU A 20 -6.04 -5.70 -15.68
CA GLU A 20 -5.81 -5.69 -17.14
C GLU A 20 -5.16 -4.38 -17.63
N ILE A 21 -5.54 -3.25 -17.02
CA ILE A 21 -4.90 -1.96 -17.32
C ILE A 21 -3.41 -1.97 -16.93
N PHE A 22 -3.11 -2.41 -15.69
CA PHE A 22 -1.72 -2.44 -15.20
C PHE A 22 -0.85 -3.49 -15.88
N LYS A 23 -1.41 -4.59 -16.38
CA LYS A 23 -0.68 -5.57 -17.21
C LYS A 23 -0.13 -4.96 -18.51
N LYS A 24 -0.76 -3.91 -19.02
CA LYS A 24 -0.30 -3.18 -20.21
C LYS A 24 0.78 -2.14 -19.89
N SER A 25 1.06 -1.91 -18.63
CA SER A 25 2.12 -1.00 -18.18
C SER A 25 3.39 -1.80 -17.88
N ASP A 26 4.54 -1.15 -18.05
CA ASP A 26 5.85 -1.74 -17.69
C ASP A 26 6.12 -1.72 -16.18
N ILE A 27 5.15 -1.27 -15.38
CA ILE A 27 5.31 -1.13 -13.94
C ILE A 27 4.87 -2.42 -13.24
N PRO A 28 5.78 -3.14 -12.57
CA PRO A 28 5.41 -4.31 -11.78
C PRO A 28 4.42 -3.95 -10.68
N PHE A 29 3.35 -4.71 -10.55
CA PHE A 29 2.31 -4.48 -9.56
C PHE A 29 1.82 -5.76 -8.90
N LEU A 30 1.19 -5.61 -7.74
CA LEU A 30 0.47 -6.65 -7.02
C LEU A 30 -0.79 -6.08 -6.39
N PHE A 31 -1.88 -6.78 -6.52
CA PHE A 31 -3.06 -6.62 -5.68
C PHE A 31 -2.91 -7.53 -4.47
N ILE A 32 -2.99 -6.96 -3.28
CA ILE A 32 -2.72 -7.66 -2.02
C ILE A 32 -3.75 -7.30 -0.95
N ASP A 33 -3.92 -8.20 -0.01
CA ASP A 33 -4.41 -7.86 1.32
C ASP A 33 -3.25 -8.05 2.30
N ALA A 34 -2.82 -6.97 2.96
CA ALA A 34 -1.75 -7.02 3.95
C ALA A 34 -2.09 -7.95 5.15
N LEU A 35 -3.34 -8.32 5.33
CA LEU A 35 -3.76 -9.30 6.33
C LEU A 35 -3.63 -10.75 5.83
N ASN A 36 -3.50 -10.97 4.53
CA ASN A 36 -3.39 -12.29 3.92
C ASN A 36 -1.92 -12.69 3.70
N GLN A 37 -1.47 -13.73 4.40
CA GLN A 37 -0.09 -14.21 4.30
C GLN A 37 0.29 -14.69 2.90
N ARG A 38 -0.65 -15.25 2.12
CA ARG A 38 -0.39 -15.71 0.75
C ARG A 38 0.00 -14.55 -0.17
N ASP A 39 -0.63 -13.39 0.01
CA ASP A 39 -0.31 -12.20 -0.78
C ASP A 39 1.05 -11.61 -0.39
N LEU A 40 1.34 -11.57 0.90
CA LEU A 40 2.64 -11.11 1.40
C LEU A 40 3.80 -11.95 0.86
N ASN A 41 3.60 -13.25 0.71
CA ASN A 41 4.61 -14.16 0.19
C ASN A 41 4.97 -13.90 -1.28
N LYS A 42 4.20 -13.09 -2.02
CA LYS A 42 4.47 -12.70 -3.42
C LYS A 42 5.45 -11.52 -3.52
N ILE A 43 5.54 -10.69 -2.49
CA ILE A 43 6.28 -9.41 -2.53
C ILE A 43 7.79 -9.62 -2.66
N LEU A 44 8.38 -10.39 -1.76
CA LEU A 44 9.84 -10.59 -1.76
C LEU A 44 10.34 -11.35 -3.00
N PRO A 45 9.68 -12.42 -3.49
CA PRO A 45 10.07 -13.07 -4.75
C PRO A 45 10.03 -12.11 -5.94
N LEU A 46 8.98 -11.30 -6.07
CA LEU A 46 8.89 -10.30 -7.14
C LEU A 46 10.01 -9.26 -7.02
N SER A 47 10.26 -8.75 -5.82
CA SER A 47 11.34 -7.78 -5.57
C SER A 47 12.72 -8.36 -5.93
N ARG A 48 12.98 -9.62 -5.58
CA ARG A 48 14.23 -10.32 -5.95
C ARG A 48 14.34 -10.53 -7.46
N LYS A 49 13.23 -10.87 -8.13
CA LYS A 49 13.19 -11.01 -9.59
C LYS A 49 13.62 -9.72 -10.29
N LEU A 50 13.13 -8.59 -9.85
CA LEU A 50 13.48 -7.27 -10.41
C LEU A 50 14.96 -6.90 -10.18
N MET A 51 15.59 -7.46 -9.15
CA MET A 51 17.01 -7.20 -8.86
C MET A 51 17.96 -8.22 -9.53
N GLN A 52 17.45 -9.26 -10.20
CA GLN A 52 18.27 -10.34 -10.73
C GLN A 52 19.34 -9.86 -11.71
N GLU A 53 19.00 -8.98 -12.64
CA GLU A 53 19.95 -8.47 -13.61
C GLU A 53 21.09 -7.71 -12.94
N LYS A 54 20.77 -6.79 -12.01
CA LYS A 54 21.77 -6.08 -11.23
C LYS A 54 22.63 -7.02 -10.40
N TRP A 55 22.05 -8.00 -9.74
CA TRP A 55 22.78 -8.99 -8.94
C TRP A 55 23.63 -9.93 -9.79
N SER A 56 23.23 -10.25 -11.02
CA SER A 56 24.04 -11.06 -11.94
C SER A 56 25.37 -10.39 -12.25
N THR A 57 25.41 -9.07 -12.37
CA THR A 57 26.64 -8.30 -12.59
C THR A 57 27.61 -8.43 -11.42
N PHE A 58 27.15 -8.40 -10.18
CA PHE A 58 27.98 -8.64 -9.01
C PHE A 58 28.54 -10.06 -9.01
N ARG A 59 27.68 -11.07 -9.28
CA ARG A 59 28.10 -12.48 -9.32
C ARG A 59 29.15 -12.74 -10.41
N ARG A 60 29.00 -12.16 -11.61
CA ARG A 60 30.00 -12.29 -12.69
C ARG A 60 31.37 -11.73 -12.30
N ARG A 61 31.41 -10.74 -11.41
CA ARG A 61 32.63 -10.14 -10.85
C ARG A 61 33.17 -10.89 -9.62
N GLY A 62 32.58 -12.03 -9.25
CA GLY A 62 32.95 -12.76 -8.04
C GLY A 62 32.56 -12.05 -6.72
N ILE A 63 31.75 -11.01 -6.79
CA ILE A 63 31.35 -10.21 -5.62
C ILE A 63 29.99 -10.70 -5.13
N ARG A 64 29.86 -10.87 -3.80
CA ARG A 64 28.56 -11.19 -3.19
C ARG A 64 27.58 -10.05 -3.43
N PRO A 65 26.37 -10.32 -3.99
CA PRO A 65 25.35 -9.29 -4.14
C PRO A 65 24.98 -8.66 -2.79
N PRO A 66 24.72 -7.33 -2.75
CA PRO A 66 24.26 -6.68 -1.55
C PRO A 66 22.87 -7.15 -1.13
N SER A 67 22.50 -6.93 0.13
CA SER A 67 21.15 -7.19 0.63
C SER A 67 20.11 -6.42 -0.18
N LEU A 68 18.92 -7.01 -0.29
CA LEU A 68 17.76 -6.36 -0.89
C LEU A 68 17.28 -5.24 0.03
N LYS A 69 17.37 -4.01 -0.42
CA LYS A 69 16.86 -2.85 0.31
C LYS A 69 15.50 -2.45 -0.27
N LEU A 70 14.47 -2.46 0.57
CA LEU A 70 13.11 -2.09 0.22
C LEU A 70 12.75 -0.79 0.93
N LEU A 71 12.25 0.18 0.18
CA LEU A 71 11.62 1.39 0.68
C LEU A 71 10.12 1.26 0.48
N ILE A 72 9.33 1.41 1.55
CA ILE A 72 7.87 1.45 1.46
C ILE A 72 7.41 2.90 1.60
N THR A 73 6.77 3.40 0.56
CA THR A 73 6.18 4.74 0.56
C THR A 73 4.72 4.69 0.13
N GLY A 74 3.97 5.70 0.44
CA GLY A 74 2.55 5.83 0.06
C GLY A 74 1.80 6.78 0.99
N ILE A 75 0.56 7.07 0.62
CA ILE A 75 -0.31 7.96 1.39
C ILE A 75 -0.59 7.39 2.80
N PRO A 76 -1.04 8.23 3.76
CA PRO A 76 -1.41 7.76 5.08
C PRO A 76 -2.47 6.65 5.05
N ASN A 77 -2.49 5.79 6.05
CA ASN A 77 -3.51 4.77 6.32
C ASN A 77 -3.78 3.73 5.20
N VAL A 78 -2.94 3.65 4.17
CA VAL A 78 -3.02 2.58 3.15
C VAL A 78 -2.52 1.22 3.65
N GLY A 79 -2.02 1.17 4.89
CA GLY A 79 -1.55 -0.07 5.51
C GLY A 79 -0.05 -0.32 5.42
N LYS A 80 0.79 0.71 5.22
CA LYS A 80 2.26 0.57 5.19
C LYS A 80 2.80 -0.12 6.43
N SER A 81 2.54 0.44 7.60
CA SER A 81 3.04 -0.12 8.88
C SER A 81 2.47 -1.52 9.16
N SER A 82 1.23 -1.80 8.78
CA SER A 82 0.65 -3.15 8.87
C SER A 82 1.40 -4.13 7.98
N LEU A 83 1.70 -3.75 6.74
CA LEU A 83 2.49 -4.53 5.79
C LEU A 83 3.89 -4.82 6.34
N ILE A 84 4.56 -3.79 6.88
CA ILE A 84 5.90 -3.90 7.47
C ILE A 84 5.91 -4.87 8.65
N ASN A 85 4.97 -4.72 9.58
CA ASN A 85 4.85 -5.58 10.74
C ASN A 85 4.62 -7.05 10.36
N ARG A 86 3.76 -7.28 9.36
CA ARG A 86 3.52 -8.63 8.84
C ARG A 86 4.73 -9.22 8.13
N LEU A 87 5.41 -8.45 7.27
CA LEU A 87 6.64 -8.90 6.60
C LEU A 87 7.76 -9.18 7.60
N SER A 88 7.89 -8.38 8.66
CA SER A 88 8.91 -8.57 9.71
C SER A 88 8.55 -9.65 10.74
N ARG A 89 7.31 -10.15 10.71
CA ARG A 89 6.76 -11.09 11.71
C ARG A 89 6.88 -10.58 13.16
N ARG A 90 6.94 -9.28 13.34
CA ARG A 90 7.03 -8.63 14.64
C ARG A 90 6.43 -7.23 14.57
N LYS A 91 6.12 -6.63 15.71
CA LYS A 91 5.72 -5.22 15.78
C LYS A 91 6.97 -4.34 15.61
N ALA A 92 7.32 -4.07 14.36
CA ALA A 92 8.52 -3.32 13.98
C ALA A 92 8.20 -1.88 13.57
N ALA A 93 6.92 -1.57 13.31
CA ALA A 93 6.45 -0.24 12.98
C ALA A 93 5.19 0.09 13.78
N GLU A 94 5.01 1.35 14.13
CA GLU A 94 3.80 1.82 14.80
C GLU A 94 2.60 1.79 13.85
N THR A 95 1.47 1.31 14.36
CA THR A 95 0.21 1.27 13.62
C THR A 95 -0.86 2.05 14.38
N GLY A 96 -1.70 2.78 13.67
CA GLY A 96 -2.81 3.49 14.25
C GLY A 96 -3.76 4.06 13.20
N PRO A 97 -5.01 4.36 13.55
CA PRO A 97 -6.01 4.91 12.63
C PRO A 97 -5.73 6.36 12.26
N THR A 98 -4.93 7.07 13.06
CA THR A 98 -4.64 8.49 12.86
C THR A 98 -3.54 8.68 11.82
N PRO A 99 -3.69 9.56 10.82
CA PRO A 99 -2.62 9.92 9.90
C PRO A 99 -1.38 10.47 10.61
N GLY A 100 -0.17 10.04 10.21
CA GLY A 100 1.09 10.53 10.76
C GLY A 100 1.61 9.78 11.99
N VAL A 101 1.19 8.53 12.21
CA VAL A 101 1.69 7.69 13.32
C VAL A 101 3.19 7.43 13.20
N THR A 102 3.68 7.11 12.01
CA THR A 102 5.12 6.90 11.77
C THR A 102 5.85 8.24 11.73
N LYS A 103 6.70 8.50 12.73
CA LYS A 103 7.45 9.78 12.89
C LYS A 103 8.92 9.67 12.49
N HIS A 104 9.49 8.47 12.54
CA HIS A 104 10.91 8.21 12.30
C HIS A 104 11.09 7.20 11.17
N GLN A 105 12.26 7.24 10.53
CA GLN A 105 12.67 6.30 9.50
C GLN A 105 13.63 5.29 10.14
N ASP A 106 13.22 4.03 10.21
CA ASP A 106 14.01 2.97 10.79
C ASP A 106 14.25 1.83 9.80
N TRP A 107 15.49 1.32 9.78
CA TRP A 107 15.82 0.12 9.02
C TRP A 107 15.41 -1.13 9.78
N ILE A 108 14.53 -1.91 9.18
CA ILE A 108 14.01 -3.16 9.73
C ILE A 108 14.61 -4.32 8.96
N LYS A 109 15.36 -5.19 9.64
CA LYS A 109 15.91 -6.42 9.01
C LYS A 109 14.83 -7.48 8.88
N LEU A 110 14.64 -7.98 7.64
CA LEU A 110 13.76 -9.11 7.32
C LEU A 110 14.60 -10.34 7.00
N GLY A 111 15.18 -10.97 8.02
CA GLY A 111 16.10 -12.09 7.85
C GLY A 111 17.54 -11.64 7.53
N LYS A 112 18.29 -12.45 6.76
CA LYS A 112 19.74 -12.25 6.55
C LYS A 112 20.08 -11.32 5.37
N ASP A 113 19.18 -11.18 4.40
CA ASP A 113 19.47 -10.60 3.09
C ASP A 113 18.45 -9.54 2.63
N VAL A 114 17.54 -9.13 3.51
CA VAL A 114 16.53 -8.10 3.20
C VAL A 114 16.48 -7.08 4.32
N GLU A 115 16.54 -5.82 3.94
CA GLU A 115 16.36 -4.66 4.81
C GLU A 115 15.20 -3.82 4.28
N LEU A 116 14.36 -3.34 5.17
CA LEU A 116 13.18 -2.57 4.84
C LEU A 116 13.21 -1.25 5.60
N LEU A 117 12.95 -0.14 4.89
CA LEU A 117 12.84 1.18 5.46
C LEU A 117 11.36 1.58 5.52
N ASP A 118 10.88 1.86 6.72
CA ASP A 118 9.56 2.48 6.90
C ASP A 118 9.66 3.99 6.70
N THR A 119 8.65 4.56 6.05
CA THR A 119 8.56 6.00 5.85
C THR A 119 7.23 6.54 6.32
N PRO A 120 7.20 7.78 6.85
CA PRO A 120 5.93 8.48 7.09
C PRO A 120 5.04 8.50 5.86
N GLY A 121 3.72 8.45 6.07
CA GLY A 121 2.77 8.62 4.97
C GLY A 121 2.89 10.02 4.37
N ILE A 122 3.02 10.08 3.06
CA ILE A 122 3.09 11.34 2.31
C ILE A 122 1.78 11.50 1.55
N LEU A 123 1.13 12.62 1.74
CA LEU A 123 -0.08 13.01 1.01
C LEU A 123 0.23 14.23 0.16
N TRP A 124 -0.40 14.34 -1.00
CA TRP A 124 -0.35 15.55 -1.82
C TRP A 124 -0.82 16.76 -1.01
N PRO A 125 -0.11 17.89 -1.08
CA PRO A 125 -0.46 19.09 -0.31
C PRO A 125 -1.82 19.67 -0.73
N LYS A 126 -2.26 19.42 -1.97
CA LYS A 126 -3.55 19.87 -2.49
C LYS A 126 -4.21 18.76 -3.30
N ILE A 127 -5.45 18.43 -2.95
CA ILE A 127 -6.29 17.50 -3.70
C ILE A 127 -7.29 18.34 -4.48
N GLU A 128 -7.09 18.46 -5.77
CA GLU A 128 -7.90 19.32 -6.64
C GLU A 128 -9.29 18.73 -6.92
N ASN A 129 -9.36 17.41 -7.01
CA ASN A 129 -10.61 16.70 -7.25
C ASN A 129 -11.35 16.46 -5.93
N ARG A 130 -12.51 17.11 -5.77
CA ARG A 130 -13.35 17.00 -4.56
C ARG A 130 -13.79 15.56 -4.29
N GLU A 131 -14.19 14.83 -5.32
CA GLU A 131 -14.61 13.43 -5.18
C GLU A 131 -13.46 12.52 -4.72
N ALA A 132 -12.28 12.70 -5.29
CA ALA A 132 -11.08 12.00 -4.83
C ALA A 132 -10.77 12.32 -3.35
N GLY A 133 -10.96 13.57 -2.94
CA GLY A 133 -10.85 14.00 -1.54
C GLY A 133 -11.81 13.26 -0.61
N LEU A 134 -13.08 13.17 -0.99
CA LEU A 134 -14.11 12.43 -0.24
C LEU A 134 -13.77 10.95 -0.11
N ARG A 135 -13.38 10.29 -1.22
CA ARG A 135 -12.97 8.89 -1.24
C ARG A 135 -11.74 8.63 -0.36
N LEU A 136 -10.75 9.52 -0.39
CA LEU A 136 -9.56 9.43 0.47
C LEU A 136 -9.91 9.61 1.95
N THR A 137 -10.88 10.45 2.27
CA THR A 137 -11.36 10.65 3.65
C THR A 137 -12.07 9.39 4.14
N ILE A 138 -12.99 8.83 3.36
CA ILE A 138 -13.70 7.59 3.71
C ILE A 138 -12.72 6.43 3.96
N THR A 139 -11.63 6.34 3.19
CA THR A 139 -10.60 5.31 3.39
C THR A 139 -9.61 5.64 4.52
N GLY A 140 -9.80 6.77 5.22
CA GLY A 140 -8.99 7.21 6.35
C GLY A 140 -7.63 7.80 5.96
N ALA A 141 -7.38 8.09 4.68
CA ALA A 141 -6.14 8.73 4.24
C ALA A 141 -6.10 10.23 4.61
N ILE A 142 -7.26 10.85 4.72
CA ILE A 142 -7.48 12.24 5.16
C ILE A 142 -8.32 12.21 6.44
N LYS A 143 -8.11 13.17 7.32
CA LYS A 143 -8.93 13.32 8.55
C LYS A 143 -10.34 13.82 8.21
N ASP A 144 -11.35 13.22 8.80
CA ASP A 144 -12.76 13.57 8.62
C ASP A 144 -13.04 15.05 8.94
N SER A 145 -12.33 15.59 9.93
CA SER A 145 -12.46 17.00 10.35
C SER A 145 -12.08 18.02 9.27
N ILE A 146 -11.37 17.60 8.21
CA ILE A 146 -11.00 18.49 7.09
C ILE A 146 -12.17 18.65 6.11
N VAL A 147 -12.96 17.62 5.93
CA VAL A 147 -14.07 17.59 4.96
C VAL A 147 -15.41 17.89 5.61
N GLY A 148 -15.57 17.50 6.86
CA GLY A 148 -16.81 17.60 7.62
C GLY A 148 -17.63 16.30 7.55
N THR A 149 -18.09 15.86 8.72
CA THR A 149 -18.79 14.57 8.88
C THR A 149 -20.11 14.52 8.11
N SER A 150 -20.87 15.63 8.09
CA SER A 150 -22.15 15.71 7.38
C SER A 150 -21.97 15.43 5.88
N LEU A 151 -21.01 16.10 5.25
CA LEU A 151 -20.74 15.94 3.82
C LEU A 151 -20.29 14.52 3.47
N LEU A 152 -19.52 13.88 4.37
CA LEU A 152 -19.12 12.49 4.20
C LEU A 152 -20.30 11.53 4.30
N SER A 153 -21.20 11.78 5.26
CA SER A 153 -22.41 10.97 5.42
C SER A 153 -23.32 11.07 4.20
N ASP A 154 -23.55 12.28 3.71
CA ASP A 154 -24.38 12.52 2.51
C ASP A 154 -23.77 11.83 1.27
N TYR A 155 -22.45 11.91 1.11
CA TYR A 155 -21.76 11.26 0.00
C TYR A 155 -21.84 9.74 0.08
N LEU A 156 -21.66 9.14 1.28
CA LEU A 156 -21.78 7.69 1.49
C LEU A 156 -23.20 7.21 1.23
N LEU A 157 -24.21 7.91 1.78
CA LEU A 157 -25.62 7.58 1.54
C LEU A 157 -25.95 7.64 0.05
N GLY A 158 -25.45 8.65 -0.67
CA GLY A 158 -25.64 8.76 -2.12
C GLY A 158 -25.05 7.56 -2.88
N ILE A 159 -23.87 7.07 -2.49
CA ILE A 159 -23.26 5.86 -3.10
C ILE A 159 -24.08 4.61 -2.80
N ILE A 160 -24.54 4.43 -1.56
CA ILE A 160 -25.32 3.28 -1.15
C ILE A 160 -26.65 3.25 -1.90
N LEU A 161 -27.37 4.36 -1.95
CA LEU A 161 -28.62 4.49 -2.69
C LEU A 161 -28.49 4.18 -4.19
N GLN A 162 -27.35 4.50 -4.79
CA GLN A 162 -27.10 4.20 -6.21
C GLN A 162 -26.75 2.74 -6.46
N LYS A 163 -26.05 2.09 -5.54
CA LYS A 163 -25.55 0.73 -5.74
C LYS A 163 -26.45 -0.34 -5.18
N GLU A 164 -27.08 -0.10 -4.06
CA GLU A 164 -27.87 -1.06 -3.30
C GLU A 164 -29.11 -0.40 -2.69
N PRO A 165 -30.07 0.05 -3.51
CA PRO A 165 -31.25 0.79 -3.03
C PRO A 165 -32.15 -0.02 -2.08
N GLU A 166 -31.99 -1.35 -2.06
CA GLU A 166 -32.81 -2.24 -1.21
C GLU A 166 -32.25 -2.45 0.20
N GLN A 167 -31.06 -1.89 0.53
CA GLN A 167 -30.43 -2.07 1.84
C GLN A 167 -30.70 -0.93 2.84
N LEU A 168 -31.50 0.06 2.47
CA LEU A 168 -31.97 1.18 3.28
C LEU A 168 -33.49 1.10 3.50
#